data_9d43fe048630ac72974d79996c360ce4
#
_entry.id   9d43fe048630ac72974d79996c360ce4
#
_cell.length_a   1.000
_cell.length_b   1.000
_cell.length_c   1.000
_cell.angle_alpha   90.00
_cell.angle_beta   90.00
_cell.angle_gamma   90.00
#
_symmetry.space_group_name_H-M   'P 1'
#
loop_
_entity.id
_entity.type
_entity.pdbx_description
1 polymer ?
#
loop_
_entity_poly.entity_id
_entity_poly.type
_entity_poly.pdbx_seq_one_letter_code
_entity_poly.pdbx_strand_id
1 'polypeptide(L)'
;EMKRLEPNGIYELFVSNVKIGDMYKYLIETQDGRKLYKADPYANYAEMRPGTASKVADISKLKWSDEKWMQARAEHKDDEVYRQPMSIYEVHPGSWKRHAGYDEDTGFYTYRELAVELTKYVKEMGYTHVELMGISEYPFDGSWGYQVTGYFAPTSRYGTPEDFAYL
;
A
#
# COMPACT_ATOMS: atom_id res chain seq x y z
N GLU A 1 27.19 -7.01 8.24
CA GLU A 1 27.31 -5.55 8.12
C GLU A 1 27.17 -5.15 6.66
N MET A 2 26.47 -4.05 6.39
CA MET A 2 26.34 -3.52 5.03
C MET A 2 27.62 -2.80 4.62
N LYS A 3 28.00 -2.93 3.37
CA LYS A 3 29.10 -2.19 2.76
C LYS A 3 28.64 -0.83 2.29
N ARG A 4 29.33 0.23 2.72
CA ARG A 4 29.08 1.57 2.23
C ARG A 4 29.65 1.76 0.82
N LEU A 5 28.86 2.30 -0.07
CA LEU A 5 29.27 2.69 -1.41
C LEU A 5 29.63 4.18 -1.43
N GLU A 6 30.90 4.47 -1.68
CA GLU A 6 31.37 5.87 -1.78
C GLU A 6 31.09 6.45 -3.18
N PRO A 7 30.81 7.76 -3.30
CA PRO A 7 30.71 8.77 -2.25
C PRO A 7 29.27 8.98 -1.73
N ASN A 8 28.28 8.22 -2.20
CA ASN A 8 26.86 8.57 -2.13
C ASN A 8 26.17 8.23 -0.81
N GLY A 9 26.88 7.64 0.17
CA GLY A 9 26.27 7.24 1.44
C GLY A 9 25.24 6.12 1.33
N ILE A 10 25.23 5.38 0.23
CA ILE A 10 24.40 4.20 0.03
C ILE A 10 25.09 3.01 0.68
N TYR A 11 24.28 2.12 1.26
CA TYR A 11 24.76 0.88 1.87
C TYR A 11 24.14 -0.30 1.17
N GLU A 12 24.92 -1.32 0.89
CA GLU A 12 24.47 -2.54 0.24
C GLU A 12 24.85 -3.80 1.02
N LEU A 13 24.01 -4.81 0.92
CA LEU A 13 24.27 -6.15 1.42
C LEU A 13 23.51 -7.16 0.57
N PHE A 14 24.22 -8.15 0.05
CA PHE A 14 23.59 -9.32 -0.55
C PHE A 14 23.28 -10.36 0.53
N VAL A 15 22.02 -10.79 0.60
CA VAL A 15 21.56 -11.84 1.51
C VAL A 15 21.04 -13.01 0.68
N SER A 16 21.68 -14.18 0.79
CA SER A 16 21.27 -15.39 0.09
C SER A 16 20.07 -16.05 0.75
N ASN A 17 19.34 -16.88 -0.02
CA ASN A 17 18.21 -17.70 0.46
C ASN A 17 17.01 -16.94 1.02
N VAL A 18 16.87 -15.66 0.70
CA VAL A 18 15.69 -14.86 1.06
C VAL A 18 14.48 -15.35 0.26
N LYS A 19 13.35 -15.48 0.92
CA LYS A 19 12.07 -15.93 0.33
C LYS A 19 11.03 -14.81 0.40
N ILE A 20 10.08 -14.85 -0.52
CA ILE A 20 8.89 -13.99 -0.45
C ILE A 20 8.18 -14.25 0.89
N GLY A 21 7.83 -13.16 1.60
CA GLY A 21 7.20 -13.21 2.92
C GLY A 21 8.18 -13.17 4.09
N ASP A 22 9.48 -13.36 3.87
CA ASP A 22 10.47 -13.21 4.95
C ASP A 22 10.41 -11.80 5.51
N MET A 23 10.44 -11.70 6.85
CA MET A 23 10.43 -10.44 7.56
C MET A 23 11.84 -9.93 7.81
N TYR A 24 12.03 -8.63 7.67
CA TYR A 24 13.31 -8.00 7.91
C TYR A 24 13.18 -6.59 8.47
N LYS A 25 14.23 -6.13 9.13
CA LYS A 25 14.44 -4.74 9.55
C LYS A 25 15.91 -4.35 9.34
N TYR A 26 16.14 -3.08 9.16
CA TYR A 26 17.49 -2.52 9.23
C TYR A 26 17.87 -2.26 10.67
N LEU A 27 19.05 -2.72 11.06
CA LEU A 27 19.70 -2.32 12.31
C LEU A 27 20.61 -1.12 12.00
N ILE A 28 20.23 0.03 12.51
CA ILE A 28 20.99 1.27 12.37
C ILE A 28 21.72 1.53 13.66
N GLU A 29 23.05 1.63 13.58
CA GLU A 29 23.88 2.09 14.66
C GLU A 29 24.15 3.59 14.46
N THR A 30 23.68 4.40 15.40
CA THR A 30 23.80 5.85 15.34
C THR A 30 25.17 6.32 15.81
N GLN A 31 25.55 7.55 15.54
CA GLN A 31 26.85 8.12 15.96
C GLN A 31 27.07 8.12 17.47
N ASP A 32 25.98 8.18 18.25
CA ASP A 32 26.01 8.11 19.72
C ASP A 32 25.93 6.65 20.26
N GLY A 33 26.05 5.66 19.37
CA GLY A 33 26.13 4.24 19.71
C GLY A 33 24.78 3.56 20.00
N ARG A 34 23.64 4.23 19.80
CA ARG A 34 22.32 3.60 19.92
C ARG A 34 22.05 2.66 18.76
N LYS A 35 21.37 1.56 19.03
CA LYS A 35 20.94 0.58 18.03
C LYS A 35 19.43 0.70 17.78
N LEU A 36 19.04 1.05 16.57
CA LEU A 36 17.66 1.27 16.18
C LEU A 36 17.24 0.26 15.10
N TYR A 37 16.18 -0.50 15.36
CA TYR A 37 15.56 -1.34 14.34
C TYR A 37 14.53 -0.52 13.55
N LYS A 38 14.71 -0.40 12.25
CA LYS A 38 13.86 0.37 11.36
C LYS A 38 13.31 -0.50 10.23
N ALA A 39 12.03 -0.28 9.89
CA ALA A 39 11.45 -0.82 8.67
C ALA A 39 12.14 -0.22 7.44
N ASP A 40 12.06 -0.93 6.34
CA ASP A 40 12.50 -0.44 5.04
C ASP A 40 11.46 0.57 4.48
N PRO A 41 11.83 1.84 4.27
CA PRO A 41 10.90 2.83 3.75
C PRO A 41 10.49 2.59 2.29
N TYR A 42 11.22 1.73 1.57
CA TYR A 42 10.94 1.35 0.18
C TYR A 42 10.30 -0.03 0.05
N ALA A 43 9.99 -0.69 1.15
CA ALA A 43 9.31 -1.98 1.12
C ALA A 43 7.94 -1.86 0.43
N ASN A 44 7.60 -2.87 -0.37
CA ASN A 44 6.29 -2.98 -1.02
C ASN A 44 5.30 -3.83 -0.22
N TYR A 45 5.74 -4.41 0.90
CA TYR A 45 4.89 -5.20 1.78
C TYR A 45 5.35 -5.04 3.24
N ALA A 46 4.40 -4.95 4.15
CA ALA A 46 4.63 -4.79 5.58
C ALA A 46 4.04 -5.93 6.39
N GLU A 47 4.60 -6.13 7.58
CA GLU A 47 4.02 -6.99 8.60
C GLU A 47 2.70 -6.40 9.12
N MET A 48 1.73 -7.28 9.41
CA MET A 48 0.49 -6.87 10.06
C MET A 48 0.79 -6.29 11.45
N ARG A 49 0.15 -5.18 11.78
CA ARG A 49 0.22 -4.61 13.13
C ARG A 49 -0.16 -5.64 14.22
N PRO A 50 0.39 -5.57 15.42
CA PRO A 50 1.28 -4.54 15.96
C PRO A 50 2.74 -4.66 15.49
N GLY A 51 3.06 -5.61 14.64
CA GLY A 51 4.37 -5.74 14.03
C GLY A 51 4.71 -4.56 13.14
N THR A 52 6.00 -4.29 12.97
CA THR A 52 6.52 -3.15 12.20
C THR A 52 7.67 -3.55 11.27
N ALA A 53 7.78 -4.83 10.94
CA ALA A 53 8.78 -5.30 9.99
C ALA A 53 8.34 -5.06 8.54
N SER A 54 9.31 -4.95 7.67
CA SER A 54 9.09 -5.07 6.23
C SER A 54 9.08 -6.53 5.84
N LYS A 55 8.37 -6.86 4.78
CA LYS A 55 8.35 -8.21 4.18
C LYS A 55 8.90 -8.18 2.77
N VAL A 56 9.63 -9.23 2.43
CA VAL A 56 10.09 -9.43 1.05
C VAL A 56 8.88 -9.69 0.15
N ALA A 57 8.75 -8.90 -0.90
CA ALA A 57 7.71 -9.04 -1.92
C ALA A 57 8.30 -9.04 -3.33
N ASP A 58 7.62 -9.69 -4.25
CA ASP A 58 7.94 -9.67 -5.68
C ASP A 58 6.75 -9.09 -6.45
N ILE A 59 6.74 -7.77 -6.60
CA ILE A 59 5.69 -7.06 -7.32
C ILE A 59 5.83 -7.16 -8.85
N SER A 60 6.92 -7.72 -9.37
CA SER A 60 7.11 -7.90 -10.81
C SER A 60 6.13 -8.91 -11.42
N LYS A 61 5.52 -9.74 -10.58
CA LYS A 61 4.54 -10.76 -10.98
C LYS A 61 3.09 -10.27 -10.95
N LEU A 62 2.86 -9.03 -10.55
CA LEU A 62 1.51 -8.45 -10.58
C LEU A 62 0.99 -8.44 -12.02
N LYS A 63 -0.23 -8.91 -12.18
CA LYS A 63 -0.93 -8.91 -13.47
C LYS A 63 -1.97 -7.81 -13.46
N TRP A 64 -1.88 -6.93 -14.43
CA TRP A 64 -2.83 -5.87 -14.66
C TRP A 64 -3.85 -6.33 -15.71
N SER A 65 -5.07 -5.87 -15.63
CA SER A 65 -6.15 -6.17 -16.59
C SER A 65 -6.79 -4.88 -17.13
N ASP A 66 -6.02 -3.81 -17.14
CA ASP A 66 -6.44 -2.44 -17.44
C ASP A 66 -6.01 -1.96 -18.85
N GLU A 67 -5.54 -2.85 -19.73
CA GLU A 67 -5.01 -2.50 -21.04
C GLU A 67 -5.99 -1.66 -21.86
N LYS A 68 -7.29 -2.00 -21.82
CA LYS A 68 -8.33 -1.26 -22.55
C LYS A 68 -8.50 0.16 -22.02
N TRP A 69 -8.43 0.31 -20.69
CA TRP A 69 -8.51 1.62 -20.06
C TRP A 69 -7.27 2.45 -20.34
N MET A 70 -6.09 1.86 -20.26
CA MET A 70 -4.82 2.50 -20.60
C MET A 70 -4.76 2.95 -22.05
N GLN A 71 -5.28 2.13 -22.99
CA GLN A 71 -5.36 2.49 -24.40
C GLN A 71 -6.32 3.66 -24.59
N ALA A 72 -7.54 3.59 -24.06
CA ALA A 72 -8.52 4.67 -24.15
C ALA A 72 -7.97 5.98 -23.58
N ARG A 73 -7.27 5.91 -22.44
CA ARG A 73 -6.60 7.07 -21.83
C ARG A 73 -5.51 7.67 -22.74
N ALA A 74 -4.72 6.83 -23.41
CA ALA A 74 -3.67 7.29 -24.31
C ALA A 74 -4.21 7.95 -25.60
N GLU A 75 -5.42 7.61 -26.01
CA GLU A 75 -6.10 8.17 -27.17
C GLU A 75 -6.75 9.56 -26.90
N HIS A 76 -6.97 9.89 -25.61
CA HIS A 76 -7.49 11.20 -25.22
C HIS A 76 -6.42 12.28 -25.32
N LYS A 77 -6.79 13.43 -25.88
CA LYS A 77 -5.95 14.62 -25.85
C LYS A 77 -6.00 15.23 -24.43
N ASP A 78 -4.89 15.83 -24.00
CA ASP A 78 -4.76 16.39 -22.64
C ASP A 78 -5.89 17.34 -22.25
N ASP A 79 -6.33 18.20 -23.16
CA ASP A 79 -7.41 19.17 -22.89
C ASP A 79 -8.81 18.55 -22.89
N GLU A 80 -9.01 17.37 -23.46
CA GLU A 80 -10.30 16.65 -23.41
C GLU A 80 -10.55 16.07 -22.01
N VAL A 81 -9.52 15.61 -21.32
CA VAL A 81 -9.63 15.07 -19.96
C VAL A 81 -10.16 16.14 -18.98
N TYR A 82 -9.67 17.38 -19.10
CA TYR A 82 -10.11 18.49 -18.24
C TYR A 82 -11.52 19.03 -18.56
N ARG A 83 -12.12 18.62 -19.66
CA ARG A 83 -13.50 19.01 -20.05
C ARG A 83 -14.55 17.98 -19.66
N GLN A 84 -14.12 16.80 -19.19
CA GLN A 84 -15.04 15.76 -18.74
C GLN A 84 -15.59 16.08 -17.34
N PRO A 85 -16.86 15.72 -17.07
CA PRO A 85 -17.40 15.82 -15.72
C PRO A 85 -16.59 14.95 -14.77
N MET A 86 -16.28 15.48 -13.59
CA MET A 86 -15.55 14.76 -12.54
C MET A 86 -16.39 14.74 -11.27
N SER A 87 -16.63 13.53 -10.74
CA SER A 87 -17.23 13.29 -9.44
C SER A 87 -16.37 12.30 -8.68
N ILE A 88 -15.80 12.74 -7.57
CA ILE A 88 -14.83 11.97 -6.78
C ILE A 88 -15.50 11.45 -5.53
N TYR A 89 -15.38 10.16 -5.28
CA TYR A 89 -15.78 9.54 -4.03
C TYR A 89 -14.55 9.28 -3.17
N GLU A 90 -14.38 10.11 -2.13
CA GLU A 90 -13.34 9.92 -1.13
C GLU A 90 -13.81 8.88 -0.11
N VAL A 91 -12.99 7.87 0.15
CA VAL A 91 -13.36 6.77 1.03
C VAL A 91 -12.18 6.25 1.84
N HIS A 92 -12.40 6.06 3.15
CA HIS A 92 -11.47 5.37 4.03
C HIS A 92 -11.88 3.89 4.13
N PRO A 93 -11.10 2.93 3.57
CA PRO A 93 -11.49 1.52 3.51
C PRO A 93 -11.84 0.91 4.85
N GLY A 94 -11.11 1.28 5.91
CA GLY A 94 -11.30 0.74 7.26
C GLY A 94 -12.57 1.21 7.97
N SER A 95 -13.23 2.28 7.51
CA SER A 95 -14.45 2.80 8.12
C SER A 95 -15.68 2.73 7.22
N TRP A 96 -15.51 2.48 5.92
CA TRP A 96 -16.62 2.51 4.95
C TRP A 96 -17.64 1.40 5.20
N LYS A 97 -17.19 0.15 5.27
CA LYS A 97 -17.99 -1.01 5.64
C LYS A 97 -17.16 -1.95 6.50
N ARG A 98 -17.83 -2.69 7.39
CA ARG A 98 -17.24 -3.70 8.25
C ARG A 98 -18.12 -4.92 8.35
N HIS A 99 -17.53 -6.06 8.64
CA HIS A 99 -18.25 -7.27 8.98
C HIS A 99 -18.94 -7.12 10.34
N ALA A 100 -20.19 -7.56 10.44
CA ALA A 100 -20.94 -7.51 11.70
C ALA A 100 -20.34 -8.44 12.75
N GLY A 101 -20.36 -8.02 14.01
CA GLY A 101 -19.91 -8.83 15.15
C GLY A 101 -18.41 -8.78 15.45
N TYR A 102 -17.65 -7.95 14.74
CA TYR A 102 -16.24 -7.70 15.01
C TYR A 102 -16.05 -6.39 15.78
N ASP A 103 -14.93 -6.28 16.49
CA ASP A 103 -14.54 -5.06 17.21
C ASP A 103 -13.97 -3.98 16.28
N GLU A 104 -13.55 -2.85 16.86
CA GLU A 104 -13.02 -1.70 16.10
C GLU A 104 -11.71 -2.01 15.40
N ASP A 105 -10.94 -2.99 15.88
CA ASP A 105 -9.62 -3.34 15.37
C ASP A 105 -9.65 -4.47 14.33
N THR A 106 -10.79 -5.10 14.16
CA THR A 106 -10.98 -6.24 13.27
C THR A 106 -12.22 -6.06 12.39
N GLY A 107 -12.50 -7.04 11.54
CA GLY A 107 -13.68 -7.03 10.69
C GLY A 107 -13.64 -6.02 9.54
N PHE A 108 -12.47 -5.58 9.16
CA PHE A 108 -12.32 -4.77 7.94
C PHE A 108 -12.68 -5.60 6.69
N TYR A 109 -13.22 -4.95 5.69
CA TYR A 109 -13.29 -5.53 4.37
C TYR A 109 -11.88 -5.69 3.80
N THR A 110 -11.61 -6.84 3.21
CA THR A 110 -10.37 -7.07 2.47
C THR A 110 -10.36 -6.25 1.17
N TYR A 111 -9.19 -6.07 0.58
CA TYR A 111 -9.07 -5.43 -0.73
C TYR A 111 -9.96 -6.12 -1.79
N ARG A 112 -10.08 -7.45 -1.74
CA ARG A 112 -10.92 -8.20 -2.68
C ARG A 112 -12.42 -7.99 -2.47
N GLU A 113 -12.86 -7.86 -1.23
CA GLU A 113 -14.25 -7.52 -0.90
C GLU A 113 -14.55 -6.08 -1.30
N LEU A 114 -13.61 -5.15 -1.04
CA LEU A 114 -13.71 -3.76 -1.48
C LEU A 114 -13.80 -3.66 -3.01
N ALA A 115 -13.01 -4.45 -3.74
CA ALA A 115 -13.06 -4.48 -5.20
C ALA A 115 -14.47 -4.78 -5.74
N VAL A 116 -15.22 -5.64 -5.08
CA VAL A 116 -16.59 -5.97 -5.46
C VAL A 116 -17.59 -4.91 -4.99
N GLU A 117 -17.60 -4.64 -3.69
CA GLU A 117 -18.62 -3.82 -3.06
C GLU A 117 -18.47 -2.33 -3.39
N LEU A 118 -17.24 -1.80 -3.36
CA LEU A 118 -16.98 -0.40 -3.63
C LEU A 118 -17.21 -0.07 -5.11
N THR A 119 -16.71 -0.92 -6.02
CA THR A 119 -16.90 -0.68 -7.46
C THR A 119 -18.36 -0.72 -7.86
N LYS A 120 -19.15 -1.63 -7.26
CA LYS A 120 -20.60 -1.67 -7.46
C LYS A 120 -21.24 -0.35 -6.99
N TYR A 121 -20.95 0.06 -5.76
CA TYR A 121 -21.52 1.27 -5.17
C TYR A 121 -21.19 2.53 -5.98
N VAL A 122 -19.94 2.76 -6.33
CA VAL A 122 -19.53 3.97 -7.04
C VAL A 122 -20.11 4.03 -8.46
N LYS A 123 -20.29 2.88 -9.13
CA LYS A 123 -20.95 2.81 -10.43
C LYS A 123 -22.45 3.11 -10.34
N GLU A 124 -23.14 2.54 -9.36
CA GLU A 124 -24.57 2.78 -9.14
C GLU A 124 -24.85 4.26 -8.79
N MET A 125 -23.95 4.90 -8.04
CA MET A 125 -24.04 6.31 -7.65
C MET A 125 -23.54 7.28 -8.72
N GLY A 126 -22.90 6.81 -9.77
CA GLY A 126 -22.43 7.62 -10.90
C GLY A 126 -21.12 8.39 -10.62
N TYR A 127 -20.32 7.96 -9.65
CA TYR A 127 -18.99 8.52 -9.43
C TYR A 127 -18.02 8.13 -10.54
N THR A 128 -17.16 9.06 -10.92
CA THR A 128 -16.15 8.87 -11.98
C THR A 128 -14.78 8.47 -11.43
N HIS A 129 -14.48 8.85 -10.19
CA HIS A 129 -13.21 8.63 -9.52
C HIS A 129 -13.42 8.16 -8.09
N VAL A 130 -12.45 7.40 -7.59
CA VAL A 130 -12.37 7.01 -6.18
C VAL A 130 -11.04 7.51 -5.61
N GLU A 131 -11.10 8.17 -4.47
CA GLU A 131 -9.93 8.56 -3.67
C GLU A 131 -9.86 7.68 -2.43
N LEU A 132 -8.82 6.84 -2.35
CA LEU A 132 -8.61 5.93 -1.23
C LEU A 132 -7.76 6.59 -0.16
N MET A 133 -8.35 6.86 1.01
CA MET A 133 -7.65 7.39 2.17
C MET A 133 -6.94 6.28 2.95
N GLY A 134 -5.79 6.61 3.57
CA GLY A 134 -5.10 5.72 4.50
C GLY A 134 -4.66 4.39 3.89
N ILE A 135 -4.26 4.39 2.61
CA ILE A 135 -3.93 3.17 1.87
C ILE A 135 -2.47 2.76 2.02
N SER A 136 -1.55 3.69 2.28
CA SER A 136 -0.15 3.39 2.57
C SER A 136 0.00 2.84 3.99
N GLU A 137 1.00 1.98 4.23
CA GLU A 137 1.17 1.32 5.54
C GLU A 137 1.48 2.30 6.67
N TYR A 138 0.84 2.11 7.80
CA TYR A 138 0.96 2.92 9.00
C TYR A 138 0.80 2.05 10.27
N PRO A 139 1.53 2.37 11.39
CA PRO A 139 1.55 1.53 12.59
C PRO A 139 0.41 1.82 13.57
N PHE A 140 -0.15 3.04 13.56
CA PHE A 140 -1.08 3.53 14.56
C PHE A 140 -2.49 3.74 14.00
N ASP A 141 -3.45 2.92 14.40
CA ASP A 141 -4.83 2.94 13.87
C ASP A 141 -5.53 4.29 14.10
N GLY A 142 -5.32 4.92 15.25
CA GLY A 142 -5.89 6.23 15.56
C GLY A 142 -5.44 7.35 14.65
N SER A 143 -4.39 7.15 13.83
CA SER A 143 -3.96 8.11 12.81
C SER A 143 -4.80 8.07 11.53
N TRP A 144 -5.66 7.06 11.35
CA TRP A 144 -6.43 6.82 10.11
C TRP A 144 -5.56 6.72 8.85
N GLY A 145 -4.29 6.35 9.00
CA GLY A 145 -3.33 6.28 7.91
C GLY A 145 -2.59 7.58 7.60
N TYR A 146 -2.76 8.64 8.40
CA TYR A 146 -2.01 9.89 8.20
C TYR A 146 -0.58 9.86 8.78
N GLN A 147 -0.23 8.86 9.61
CA GLN A 147 1.13 8.66 10.10
C GLN A 147 1.82 7.52 9.34
N VAL A 148 2.02 7.73 8.05
CA VAL A 148 2.60 6.75 7.13
C VAL A 148 4.05 6.41 7.50
N THR A 149 4.37 5.13 7.49
CA THR A 149 5.74 4.60 7.65
C THR A 149 6.22 3.79 6.45
N GLY A 150 5.31 3.25 5.64
CA GLY A 150 5.59 2.48 4.44
C GLY A 150 4.96 3.11 3.20
N TYR A 151 5.61 4.11 2.60
CA TYR A 151 5.04 4.88 1.48
C TYR A 151 4.75 4.06 0.24
N PHE A 152 5.46 2.94 0.03
CA PHE A 152 5.35 2.09 -1.15
C PHE A 152 4.65 0.74 -0.85
N ALA A 153 4.24 0.52 0.39
CA ALA A 153 3.49 -0.66 0.80
C ALA A 153 2.01 -0.30 0.99
N PRO A 154 1.07 -1.00 0.36
CA PRO A 154 -0.32 -0.91 0.75
C PRO A 154 -0.48 -1.44 2.17
N THR A 155 -1.38 -0.83 2.94
CA THR A 155 -1.56 -1.26 4.33
C THR A 155 -1.94 -2.74 4.41
N SER A 156 -1.25 -3.48 5.27
CA SER A 156 -1.46 -4.91 5.49
C SER A 156 -2.81 -5.24 6.14
N ARG A 157 -3.53 -4.24 6.64
CA ARG A 157 -4.85 -4.38 7.30
C ARG A 157 -5.91 -5.02 6.43
N TYR A 158 -5.84 -4.80 5.12
CA TYR A 158 -6.89 -5.22 4.18
C TYR A 158 -6.43 -6.33 3.23
N GLY A 159 -5.19 -6.78 3.33
CA GLY A 159 -4.66 -7.87 2.51
C GLY A 159 -3.23 -7.68 2.04
N THR A 160 -2.89 -8.34 0.96
CA THR A 160 -1.56 -8.35 0.35
C THR A 160 -1.43 -7.29 -0.76
N PRO A 161 -0.21 -7.00 -1.24
CA PRO A 161 -0.02 -6.18 -2.43
C PRO A 161 -0.74 -6.69 -3.67
N GLU A 162 -0.84 -8.02 -3.84
CA GLU A 162 -1.59 -8.64 -4.93
C GLU A 162 -3.10 -8.42 -4.79
N ASP A 163 -3.62 -8.42 -3.58
CA ASP A 163 -5.03 -8.14 -3.32
C ASP A 163 -5.35 -6.67 -3.59
N PHE A 164 -4.42 -5.77 -3.26
CA PHE A 164 -4.55 -4.35 -3.59
C PHE A 164 -4.48 -4.11 -5.11
N ALA A 165 -3.59 -4.79 -5.82
CA ALA A 165 -3.54 -4.71 -7.28
C ALA A 165 -4.80 -5.26 -7.97
N TYR A 166 -5.52 -6.18 -7.30
CA TYR A 166 -6.81 -6.68 -7.77
C TYR A 166 -7.94 -5.66 -7.60
N LEU A 167 -7.91 -4.84 -6.53
CA LEU A 167 -8.86 -3.75 -6.29
C LEU A 167 -8.77 -2.70 -7.39
#